data_49cfb011e9ad67b85dc6671861aa13cf
#
_entry.id   49cfb011e9ad67b85dc6671861aa13cf
#
_cell.length_a   1.000
_cell.length_b   1.000
_cell.length_c   1.000
_cell.angle_alpha   90.00
_cell.angle_beta   90.00
_cell.angle_gamma   90.00
#
_symmetry.space_group_name_H-M   'P 1'
#
loop_
_entity.id
_entity.type
_entity.pdbx_description
1 polymer ?
#
loop_
_entity_poly.entity_id
_entity_poly.type
_entity_poly.pdbx_seq_one_letter_code
_entity_poly.pdbx_strand_id
1 'polypeptide(L)'
;MDDQNIRLNIAGHAHYEYSEVARSYVPMHWHDALELIYILSGELTVETEQRRWQLHAGQCICISPYVLHATISLSGNTALLLRIPTEELGDFAPETRSRQLI
;
A
#
# COMPACT_ATOMS: atom_id res chain seq x y z
N MET A 1 -6.89 -5.41 -17.95
CA MET A 1 -6.93 -4.83 -16.92
C MET A 1 -6.91 -3.49 -17.07
N ASP A 2 -7.54 -2.89 -16.58
CA ASP A 2 -7.73 -1.68 -16.83
C ASP A 2 -7.26 -0.78 -15.85
N ASP A 3 -6.20 -1.05 -15.18
CA ASP A 3 -5.64 -0.19 -14.25
C ASP A 3 -5.00 0.95 -14.94
N GLN A 4 -5.27 2.12 -14.48
CA GLN A 4 -4.60 3.27 -14.97
C GLN A 4 -3.69 3.74 -13.88
N ASN A 5 -2.43 3.44 -14.01
CA ASN A 5 -1.44 3.79 -13.01
C ASN A 5 -0.53 4.88 -13.54
N ILE A 6 -0.39 5.93 -12.77
CA ILE A 6 0.55 6.99 -13.06
C ILE A 6 1.63 6.91 -12.02
N ARG A 7 2.85 6.64 -12.47
CA ARG A 7 3.96 6.43 -11.55
C ARG A 7 4.95 7.56 -11.67
N LEU A 8 5.26 8.15 -10.53
CA LEU A 8 6.20 9.25 -10.47
C LEU A 8 7.35 8.89 -9.55
N ASN A 9 8.53 9.27 -9.92
CA ASN A 9 9.69 9.11 -9.05
C ASN A 9 9.80 10.34 -8.18
N ILE A 10 9.85 10.11 -6.87
CA ILE A 10 9.97 11.18 -5.92
C ILE A 10 11.22 10.92 -5.12
N ALA A 11 12.09 11.89 -5.00
CA ALA A 11 13.29 11.76 -4.22
C ALA A 11 14.08 10.51 -4.63
N GLY A 12 14.42 10.43 -5.87
CA GLY A 12 15.26 9.36 -6.34
C GLY A 12 14.55 8.03 -6.41
N HIS A 13 14.66 7.22 -5.37
CA HIS A 13 14.19 5.85 -5.42
C HIS A 13 12.78 5.65 -4.91
N ALA A 14 12.17 6.65 -4.31
CA ALA A 14 10.80 6.52 -3.86
C ALA A 14 9.85 6.60 -5.06
N HIS A 15 8.76 5.86 -4.99
CA HIS A 15 7.79 5.84 -6.06
C HIS A 15 6.43 6.24 -5.53
N TYR A 16 5.75 7.10 -6.27
CA TYR A 16 4.42 7.52 -5.95
C TYR A 16 3.53 7.14 -7.12
N GLU A 17 2.40 6.53 -6.83
CA GLU A 17 1.56 6.00 -7.87
C GLU A 17 0.09 6.25 -7.57
N TYR A 18 -0.65 6.73 -8.56
CA TYR A 18 -2.09 6.80 -8.47
C TYR A 18 -2.63 5.54 -9.15
N SER A 19 -3.47 4.80 -8.46
CA SER A 19 -3.97 3.53 -8.95
C SER A 19 -5.48 3.55 -9.02
N GLU A 20 -6.02 2.99 -10.09
CA GLU A 20 -7.46 2.90 -10.24
C GLU A 20 -7.76 1.49 -10.74
N VAL A 21 -8.47 0.72 -9.95
CA VAL A 21 -8.77 -0.67 -10.30
C VAL A 21 -10.25 -0.95 -10.15
N ALA A 22 -10.80 -1.72 -11.07
CA ALA A 22 -12.19 -2.13 -10.99
C ALA A 22 -12.35 -3.32 -10.04
N ARG A 23 -11.34 -4.16 -9.97
CA ARG A 23 -11.38 -5.34 -9.14
C ARG A 23 -9.98 -5.91 -9.13
N SER A 24 -9.50 -6.33 -8.00
CA SER A 24 -8.15 -6.83 -7.95
C SER A 24 -7.95 -7.87 -6.87
N TYR A 25 -6.98 -8.73 -7.09
CA TYR A 25 -6.52 -9.65 -6.08
C TYR A 25 -5.02 -9.80 -6.29
N VAL A 26 -4.25 -9.48 -5.27
CA VAL A 26 -2.81 -9.67 -5.29
C VAL A 26 -2.49 -10.67 -4.19
N PRO A 27 -2.00 -11.86 -4.55
CA PRO A 27 -1.71 -12.89 -3.54
C PRO A 27 -0.62 -12.48 -2.58
N MET A 28 -0.43 -13.26 -1.54
CA MET A 28 0.60 -13.00 -0.55
C MET A 28 1.95 -12.81 -1.21
N HIS A 29 2.57 -11.70 -0.85
CA HIS A 29 3.89 -11.34 -1.36
C HIS A 29 4.55 -10.39 -0.38
N TRP A 30 5.82 -10.10 -0.60
CA TRP A 30 6.51 -9.10 0.18
C TRP A 30 7.44 -8.32 -0.74
N HIS A 31 7.86 -7.17 -0.29
CA HIS A 31 8.80 -6.38 -1.06
C HIS A 31 9.76 -5.64 -0.14
N ASP A 32 10.85 -5.18 -0.73
CA ASP A 32 11.93 -4.54 0.00
C ASP A 32 11.68 -3.04 0.03
N ALA A 33 10.56 -2.66 0.62
CA ALA A 33 10.16 -1.27 0.67
C ALA A 33 9.07 -1.08 1.71
N LEU A 34 9.02 0.11 2.27
CA LEU A 34 7.89 0.55 3.07
C LEU A 34 6.81 0.98 2.09
N GLU A 35 5.59 0.56 2.32
CA GLU A 35 4.49 0.91 1.42
C GLU A 35 3.37 1.59 2.18
N LEU A 36 2.93 2.75 1.71
CA LEU A 36 1.78 3.44 2.25
C LEU A 36 0.67 3.40 1.21
N ILE A 37 -0.52 2.98 1.62
CA ILE A 37 -1.69 2.92 0.74
C ILE A 37 -2.77 3.81 1.34
N TYR A 38 -3.22 4.79 0.58
CA TYR A 38 -4.29 5.69 1.00
C TYR A 38 -5.46 5.53 0.04
N ILE A 39 -6.64 5.20 0.55
CA ILE A 39 -7.81 4.95 -0.29
C ILE A 39 -8.58 6.25 -0.53
N LEU A 40 -8.72 6.59 -1.79
CA LEU A 40 -9.46 7.77 -2.19
C LEU A 40 -10.95 7.45 -2.37
N SER A 41 -11.24 6.29 -2.92
CA SER A 41 -12.64 5.86 -3.09
C SER A 41 -12.67 4.35 -3.15
N GLY A 42 -13.81 3.77 -2.85
CA GLY A 42 -13.97 2.32 -2.90
C GLY A 42 -13.46 1.64 -1.65
N GLU A 43 -12.95 0.43 -1.80
CA GLU A 43 -12.53 -0.36 -0.66
C GLU A 43 -11.34 -1.23 -1.00
N LEU A 44 -10.57 -1.60 0.01
CA LEU A 44 -9.45 -2.51 -0.15
C LEU A 44 -9.30 -3.30 1.14
N THR A 45 -9.15 -4.61 1.01
CA THR A 45 -8.83 -5.45 2.14
C THR A 45 -7.36 -5.81 2.05
N VAL A 46 -6.64 -5.63 3.15
CA VAL A 46 -5.24 -6.01 3.26
C VAL A 46 -5.16 -7.13 4.28
N GLU A 47 -4.50 -8.22 3.93
CA GLU A 47 -4.39 -9.38 4.82
C GLU A 47 -2.95 -9.74 5.06
N THR A 48 -2.64 -10.09 6.30
CA THR A 48 -1.42 -10.81 6.62
C THR A 48 -1.82 -12.21 7.07
N GLU A 49 -0.87 -13.00 7.52
CA GLU A 49 -1.19 -14.34 8.01
C GLU A 49 -2.03 -14.32 9.28
N GLN A 50 -1.97 -13.23 10.04
CA GLN A 50 -2.65 -13.14 11.32
C GLN A 50 -3.83 -12.19 11.34
N ARG A 51 -3.88 -11.23 10.44
CA ARG A 51 -4.88 -10.16 10.54
C ARG A 51 -5.39 -9.74 9.18
N ARG A 52 -6.54 -9.05 9.24
CA ARG A 52 -7.17 -8.51 8.05
C ARG A 52 -7.67 -7.11 8.37
N TRP A 53 -7.43 -6.18 7.46
CA TRP A 53 -7.93 -4.82 7.60
C TRP A 53 -8.74 -4.48 6.36
N GLN A 54 -9.92 -3.92 6.56
CA GLN A 54 -10.71 -3.43 5.43
C GLN A 54 -10.68 -1.91 5.46
N LEU A 55 -10.19 -1.33 4.38
CA LEU A 55 -10.01 0.11 4.27
C LEU A 55 -11.06 0.69 3.35
N HIS A 56 -11.54 1.86 3.73
CA HIS A 56 -12.50 2.62 2.92
C HIS A 56 -11.92 3.99 2.64
N ALA A 57 -12.65 4.80 1.88
CA ALA A 57 -12.18 6.12 1.49
C ALA A 57 -11.73 6.93 2.71
N GLY A 58 -10.59 7.55 2.60
CA GLY A 58 -10.04 8.36 3.67
C GLY A 58 -9.16 7.60 4.65
N GLN A 59 -9.03 6.30 4.47
CA GLN A 59 -8.21 5.48 5.37
C GLN A 59 -6.93 5.06 4.70
N CYS A 60 -5.89 4.84 5.49
CA CYS A 60 -4.63 4.40 4.95
C CYS A 60 -3.99 3.35 5.84
N ILE A 61 -3.07 2.60 5.26
CA ILE A 61 -2.30 1.60 5.97
C ILE A 61 -0.85 1.73 5.55
N CYS A 62 0.04 1.45 6.47
CA CYS A 62 1.46 1.46 6.18
C CYS A 62 1.99 0.05 6.40
N ILE A 63 2.60 -0.52 5.36
CA ILE A 63 3.10 -1.88 5.39
C ILE A 63 4.61 -1.83 5.45
N SER A 64 5.16 -2.42 6.49
CA SER A 64 6.61 -2.42 6.70
C SER A 64 7.30 -3.31 5.66
N PRO A 65 8.58 -3.05 5.39
CA PRO A 65 9.32 -3.91 4.47
C PRO A 65 9.27 -5.37 4.90
N TYR A 66 9.24 -6.26 3.92
CA TYR A 66 9.30 -7.70 4.10
C TYR A 66 8.10 -8.35 4.78
N VAL A 67 7.04 -7.60 5.04
CA VAL A 67 5.84 -8.20 5.63
C VAL A 67 5.04 -8.89 4.53
N LEU A 68 4.73 -10.17 4.72
CA LEU A 68 3.89 -10.91 3.78
C LEU A 68 2.46 -10.39 3.87
N HIS A 69 1.92 -10.00 2.74
CA HIS A 69 0.56 -9.47 2.71
C HIS A 69 -0.10 -9.72 1.36
N ALA A 70 -1.41 -9.73 1.36
CA ALA A 70 -2.22 -9.83 0.16
C ALA A 70 -3.22 -8.69 0.17
N THR A 71 -3.67 -8.30 -1.00
CA THR A 71 -4.69 -7.27 -1.11
C THR A 71 -5.83 -7.74 -2.00
N ILE A 72 -7.05 -7.37 -1.63
CA ILE A 72 -8.25 -7.77 -2.34
C ILE A 72 -9.19 -6.59 -2.43
N SER A 73 -9.68 -6.29 -3.62
CA SER A 73 -10.70 -5.27 -3.79
C SER A 73 -11.79 -5.86 -4.67
N LEU A 74 -12.94 -6.15 -4.08
CA LEU A 74 -14.02 -6.79 -4.81
C LEU A 74 -14.83 -5.80 -5.63
N SER A 75 -14.98 -4.58 -5.13
CA SER A 75 -15.78 -3.57 -5.82
C SER A 75 -14.95 -2.48 -6.45
N GLY A 76 -13.64 -2.55 -6.32
CA GLY A 76 -12.76 -1.56 -6.92
C GLY A 76 -12.42 -0.43 -5.99
N ASN A 77 -11.39 0.30 -6.37
CA ASN A 77 -10.96 1.45 -5.59
C ASN A 77 -10.10 2.38 -6.43
N THR A 78 -9.92 3.61 -5.92
CA THR A 78 -8.85 4.46 -6.35
C THR A 78 -7.99 4.73 -5.13
N ALA A 79 -6.70 4.72 -5.32
CA ALA A 79 -5.77 4.81 -4.21
C ALA A 79 -4.49 5.53 -4.59
N LEU A 80 -3.84 6.07 -3.58
CA LEU A 80 -2.50 6.62 -3.72
C LEU A 80 -1.56 5.66 -3.03
N LEU A 81 -0.49 5.31 -3.73
CA LEU A 81 0.49 4.37 -3.22
C LEU A 81 1.84 5.07 -3.16
N LEU A 82 2.54 4.89 -2.05
CA LEU A 82 3.89 5.42 -1.93
C LEU A 82 4.78 4.29 -1.47
N ARG A 83 5.84 4.01 -2.21
CA ARG A 83 6.82 2.99 -1.83
C ARG A 83 8.16 3.62 -1.65
N ILE A 84 8.78 3.34 -0.52
CA ILE A 84 10.10 3.85 -0.21
C ILE A 84 11.02 2.65 0.02
N PRO A 85 11.99 2.41 -0.88
CA PRO A 85 12.90 1.27 -0.70
C PRO A 85 13.60 1.32 0.64
N THR A 86 13.89 0.15 1.20
CA THR A 86 14.52 0.06 2.50
C THR A 86 15.80 0.86 2.57
N GLU A 87 16.58 0.84 1.51
CA GLU A 87 17.85 1.56 1.51
C GLU A 87 17.66 3.07 1.64
N GLU A 88 16.47 3.57 1.27
CA GLU A 88 16.21 4.99 1.38
C GLU A 88 15.66 5.39 2.74
N LEU A 89 15.29 4.44 3.57
CA LEU A 89 14.76 4.76 4.87
C LEU A 89 15.87 5.23 5.81
N GLY A 90 17.06 4.67 5.66
CA GLY A 90 18.20 5.08 6.46
C GLY A 90 17.87 5.14 7.93
N ASP A 91 18.03 6.33 8.50
CA ASP A 91 17.73 6.53 9.92
C ASP A 91 16.26 6.80 10.17
N PHE A 92 15.47 6.90 9.14
CA PHE A 92 14.07 7.17 9.30
C PHE A 92 13.36 5.92 9.78
N ALA A 93 12.69 6.00 10.90
CA ALA A 93 11.93 4.89 11.45
C ALA A 93 10.49 5.34 11.61
N PRO A 94 9.56 4.71 10.92
CA PRO A 94 8.16 5.12 11.05
C PRO A 94 7.68 4.95 12.47
N GLU A 95 6.86 5.88 12.91
CA GLU A 95 6.22 5.74 14.18
C GLU A 95 5.18 4.67 14.09
N THR A 96 5.18 3.76 15.02
CA THR A 96 4.24 2.66 14.99
C THR A 96 3.14 2.77 16.01
N ARG A 97 3.20 3.79 16.86
CA ARG A 97 2.31 3.85 18.00
C ARG A 97 0.88 4.23 17.68
N SER A 98 0.67 5.06 16.71
CA SER A 98 -0.64 5.60 16.50
C SER A 98 -1.16 5.38 15.11
N ARG A 99 -0.62 4.40 14.37
CA ARG A 99 -1.07 4.18 13.02
C ARG A 99 -1.23 2.74 12.75
N GLN A 100 -1.94 2.43 11.68
CA GLN A 100 -2.01 1.08 11.19
C GLN A 100 -0.68 0.79 10.51
N LEU A 101 0.16 0.05 11.19
CA LEU A 101 1.46 -0.31 10.66
C LEU A 101 1.62 -1.80 10.75
N ILE A 102 1.89 -2.42 9.66
CA ILE A 102 2.08 -3.87 9.64
C ILE A 102 3.36 -4.23 8.92
#